data_15d9a3d579fc94cb321926d33c332016
#
_entry.id   15d9a3d579fc94cb321926d33c332016
#
_cell.length_a   1.000
_cell.length_b   1.000
_cell.length_c   1.000
_cell.angle_alpha   90.00
_cell.angle_beta   90.00
_cell.angle_gamma   90.00
#
_symmetry.space_group_name_H-M   'P 1'
#
loop_
_entity.id
_entity.type
_entity.pdbx_description
1 polymer ?
#
loop_
_entity_poly.entity_id
_entity_poly.type
_entity_poly.pdbx_seq_one_letter_code
_entity_poly.pdbx_strand_id
1 'polypeptide(L)'
;LLESRLENPRDQETAQDEEDIDADEAAAEPGDVEVVEHHRRNGNAAQKERYLPRLISGEHVGALAMSEPNAGSDVVSMKLRADLKGDRYVLNGSKMWITNGGDADTLVVYAKTDPAAGARGMTAFIVEKGFAGFSKGQHLDKLGMRGSNTYPLFFDDCEVPVENVLGGVGAGTRVLMSG
;
A
#
# COMPACT_ATOMS: atom_id res chain seq x y z
N LEU A 1 5.46 35.51 -56.46
CA LEU A 1 5.48 36.01 -55.06
C LEU A 1 5.44 34.85 -54.12
N LEU A 2 6.63 34.40 -53.69
CA LEU A 2 6.84 33.38 -52.65
C LEU A 2 6.94 34.13 -51.32
N GLU A 3 5.98 33.89 -50.41
CA GLU A 3 6.13 34.28 -49.03
C GLU A 3 6.79 33.11 -48.27
N SER A 4 8.04 33.33 -47.85
CA SER A 4 8.77 32.49 -46.92
C SER A 4 8.17 32.65 -45.51
N ARG A 5 7.53 31.63 -45.00
CA ARG A 5 7.25 31.52 -43.56
C ARG A 5 8.59 31.33 -42.83
N LEU A 6 8.97 32.32 -42.09
CA LEU A 6 10.03 32.22 -41.09
C LEU A 6 9.51 31.38 -39.93
N GLU A 7 10.06 30.18 -39.74
CA GLU A 7 9.85 29.37 -38.57
C GLU A 7 10.43 30.09 -37.34
N ASN A 8 9.63 30.16 -36.28
CA ASN A 8 10.00 30.85 -35.05
C ASN A 8 10.96 29.93 -34.24
N PRO A 9 12.18 30.40 -33.89
CA PRO A 9 13.14 29.57 -33.13
C PRO A 9 12.68 29.11 -31.76
N ARG A 10 11.54 29.60 -31.23
CA ARG A 10 10.99 29.22 -29.93
C ARG A 10 10.21 27.90 -29.94
N ASP A 11 9.85 27.39 -31.12
CA ASP A 11 9.07 26.17 -31.27
C ASP A 11 9.95 24.88 -31.25
N GLN A 12 11.29 25.05 -31.30
CA GLN A 12 12.25 23.94 -31.22
C GLN A 12 12.80 23.68 -29.81
N GLU A 13 12.62 24.63 -28.87
CA GLU A 13 13.16 24.50 -27.50
C GLU A 13 12.22 23.73 -26.56
N THR A 14 10.94 23.56 -26.93
CA THR A 14 9.94 22.85 -26.07
C THR A 14 9.87 21.34 -26.30
N ALA A 15 10.49 20.82 -27.37
CA ALA A 15 10.47 19.39 -27.69
C ALA A 15 11.64 18.60 -27.05
N GLN A 16 12.70 19.26 -26.59
CA GLN A 16 13.86 18.64 -25.95
C GLN A 16 13.73 18.58 -24.43
N ASP A 17 12.90 19.44 -23.82
CA ASP A 17 12.71 19.46 -22.37
C ASP A 17 11.72 18.40 -21.87
N GLU A 18 10.97 17.72 -22.74
CA GLU A 18 10.03 16.65 -22.36
C GLU A 18 10.66 15.24 -22.32
N GLU A 19 11.82 15.04 -22.96
CA GLU A 19 12.49 13.72 -22.96
C GLU A 19 13.48 13.50 -21.79
N ASP A 20 13.93 14.57 -21.13
CA ASP A 20 14.91 14.47 -20.02
C ASP A 20 14.29 14.29 -18.63
N ILE A 21 12.96 14.35 -18.49
CA ILE A 21 12.28 14.18 -17.19
C ILE A 21 12.07 12.69 -16.82
N ASP A 22 12.06 11.79 -17.80
CA ASP A 22 11.74 10.37 -17.58
C ASP A 22 12.94 9.48 -17.22
N ALA A 23 14.17 9.97 -17.28
CA ALA A 23 15.36 9.15 -17.05
C ALA A 23 15.87 9.15 -15.58
N ASP A 24 15.48 10.10 -14.75
CA ASP A 24 15.97 10.24 -13.37
C ASP A 24 14.93 9.80 -12.30
N GLU A 25 13.74 9.41 -12.72
CA GLU A 25 12.64 8.98 -11.82
C GLU A 25 12.58 7.46 -11.60
N ALA A 26 13.52 6.72 -12.16
CA ALA A 26 13.66 5.27 -11.94
C ALA A 26 14.56 4.90 -10.74
N ALA A 27 14.96 5.87 -9.92
CA ALA A 27 15.48 5.57 -8.60
C ALA A 27 14.29 5.06 -7.76
N ALA A 28 14.29 3.77 -7.42
CA ALA A 28 13.31 3.18 -6.52
C ALA A 28 13.16 4.11 -5.31
N GLU A 29 12.00 4.74 -5.18
CA GLU A 29 11.65 5.47 -3.99
C GLU A 29 11.96 4.57 -2.80
N PRO A 30 12.66 5.06 -1.76
CA PRO A 30 12.90 4.27 -0.56
C PRO A 30 11.56 3.74 -0.09
N GLY A 31 11.46 2.42 0.09
CA GLY A 31 10.21 1.71 0.34
C GLY A 31 9.30 2.49 1.25
N ASP A 32 8.02 2.54 0.92
CA ASP A 32 6.98 3.41 1.47
C ASP A 32 7.27 3.82 2.92
N VAL A 33 7.67 5.08 3.12
CA VAL A 33 8.14 5.61 4.42
C VAL A 33 7.12 5.32 5.52
N GLU A 34 5.82 5.37 5.19
CA GLU A 34 4.75 5.07 6.14
C GLU A 34 4.81 3.61 6.60
N VAL A 35 5.04 2.66 5.68
CA VAL A 35 5.15 1.23 6.03
C VAL A 35 6.35 0.98 6.93
N VAL A 36 7.49 1.60 6.64
CA VAL A 36 8.69 1.54 7.49
C VAL A 36 8.38 2.07 8.89
N GLU A 37 7.73 3.23 9.01
CA GLU A 37 7.38 3.83 10.30
C GLU A 37 6.39 2.95 11.08
N HIS A 38 5.39 2.35 10.43
CA HIS A 38 4.46 1.43 11.07
C HIS A 38 5.20 0.23 11.69
N HIS A 39 6.13 -0.39 10.95
CA HIS A 39 6.95 -1.50 11.46
C HIS A 39 7.89 -1.03 12.57
N ARG A 40 8.56 0.11 12.41
CA ARG A 40 9.51 0.65 13.38
C ARG A 40 8.85 0.95 14.73
N ARG A 41 7.66 1.55 14.71
CA ARG A 41 6.96 1.97 15.93
C ARG A 41 6.19 0.84 16.61
N ASN A 42 5.59 -0.06 15.83
CA ASN A 42 4.62 -1.03 16.34
C ASN A 42 5.08 -2.48 16.23
N GLY A 43 6.11 -2.79 15.45
CA GLY A 43 6.66 -4.14 15.30
C GLY A 43 7.36 -4.62 16.57
N ASN A 44 7.22 -5.91 16.85
CA ASN A 44 8.06 -6.60 17.85
C ASN A 44 9.48 -6.82 17.28
N ALA A 45 10.40 -7.34 18.10
CA ALA A 45 11.80 -7.52 17.71
C ALA A 45 11.94 -8.43 16.46
N ALA A 46 11.23 -9.55 16.41
CA ALA A 46 11.27 -10.49 15.30
C ALA A 46 10.70 -9.89 14.00
N GLN A 47 9.60 -9.14 14.08
CA GLN A 47 9.02 -8.43 12.94
C GLN A 47 9.97 -7.36 12.40
N LYS A 48 10.60 -6.58 13.29
CA LYS A 48 11.58 -5.56 12.90
C LYS A 48 12.79 -6.17 12.21
N GLU A 49 13.34 -7.23 12.77
CA GLU A 49 14.48 -7.95 12.19
C GLU A 49 14.14 -8.53 10.81
N ARG A 50 12.92 -9.07 10.64
CA ARG A 50 12.49 -9.72 9.40
C ARG A 50 12.20 -8.72 8.28
N TYR A 51 11.52 -7.60 8.56
CA TYR A 51 10.95 -6.74 7.53
C TYR A 51 11.73 -5.43 7.32
N LEU A 52 12.23 -4.77 8.39
CA LEU A 52 12.81 -3.44 8.26
C LEU A 52 14.04 -3.37 7.36
N PRO A 53 15.02 -4.29 7.42
CA PRO A 53 16.21 -4.17 6.60
C PRO A 53 15.91 -4.09 5.10
N ARG A 54 14.96 -4.91 4.62
CA ARG A 54 14.60 -4.97 3.21
C ARG A 54 13.69 -3.81 2.77
N LEU A 55 12.81 -3.36 3.66
CA LEU A 55 11.98 -2.17 3.41
C LEU A 55 12.83 -0.89 3.36
N ILE A 56 13.83 -0.75 4.26
CA ILE A 56 14.71 0.43 4.30
C ILE A 56 15.68 0.44 3.10
N SER A 57 16.19 -0.73 2.69
CA SER A 57 17.10 -0.83 1.54
C SER A 57 16.37 -0.67 0.18
N GLY A 58 15.04 -0.71 0.16
CA GLY A 58 14.26 -0.74 -1.07
C GLY A 58 14.26 -2.11 -1.78
N GLU A 59 14.85 -3.16 -1.17
CA GLU A 59 14.76 -4.54 -1.69
C GLU A 59 13.30 -5.03 -1.69
N HIS A 60 12.52 -4.63 -0.68
CA HIS A 60 11.09 -4.89 -0.60
C HIS A 60 10.30 -3.60 -0.78
N VAL A 61 9.30 -3.66 -1.63
CA VAL A 61 8.30 -2.60 -1.75
C VAL A 61 7.26 -2.78 -0.66
N GLY A 62 6.93 -1.68 0.04
CA GLY A 62 5.86 -1.63 1.03
C GLY A 62 4.55 -1.10 0.46
N ALA A 63 3.41 -1.43 1.08
CA ALA A 63 2.14 -0.79 0.82
C ALA A 63 1.27 -0.70 2.07
N LEU A 64 0.51 0.39 2.21
CA LEU A 64 -0.46 0.60 3.28
C LEU A 64 -1.88 0.35 2.76
N ALA A 65 -2.51 -0.74 3.21
CA ALA A 65 -3.83 -1.16 2.75
C ALA A 65 -4.92 -0.82 3.79
N MET A 66 -5.37 0.44 3.76
CA MET A 66 -6.34 0.99 4.69
C MET A 66 -7.72 1.13 4.07
N SER A 67 -7.83 1.84 2.96
CA SER A 67 -9.09 2.24 2.33
C SER A 67 -9.85 1.09 1.70
N GLU A 68 -11.18 1.22 1.67
CA GLU A 68 -12.12 0.32 0.98
C GLU A 68 -13.04 1.12 0.05
N PRO A 69 -13.77 0.49 -0.88
CA PRO A 69 -14.68 1.22 -1.79
C PRO A 69 -15.66 2.16 -1.07
N ASN A 70 -16.09 1.78 0.15
CA ASN A 70 -17.06 2.53 0.95
C ASN A 70 -16.49 3.06 2.28
N ALA A 71 -15.18 3.01 2.48
CA ALA A 71 -14.51 3.47 3.70
C ALA A 71 -13.17 4.14 3.34
N GLY A 72 -13.23 5.43 3.04
CA GLY A 72 -12.07 6.29 2.77
C GLY A 72 -11.76 7.16 3.98
N SER A 73 -12.32 8.37 4.06
CA SER A 73 -12.12 9.27 5.22
C SER A 73 -12.60 8.65 6.55
N ASP A 74 -13.68 7.88 6.53
CA ASP A 74 -14.14 7.08 7.67
C ASP A 74 -13.61 5.64 7.57
N VAL A 75 -12.32 5.47 7.78
CA VAL A 75 -11.67 4.14 7.74
C VAL A 75 -12.16 3.21 8.85
N VAL A 76 -12.71 3.75 9.94
CA VAL A 76 -13.28 2.94 11.02
C VAL A 76 -14.47 2.13 10.55
N SER A 77 -15.18 2.58 9.51
CA SER A 77 -16.30 1.87 8.88
C SER A 77 -15.89 0.75 7.92
N MET A 78 -14.61 0.40 7.85
CA MET A 78 -14.11 -0.72 7.02
C MET A 78 -14.83 -2.03 7.34
N LYS A 79 -14.93 -2.89 6.32
CA LYS A 79 -15.66 -4.17 6.38
C LYS A 79 -14.77 -5.39 6.19
N LEU A 80 -13.52 -5.24 5.76
CA LEU A 80 -12.57 -6.35 5.69
C LEU A 80 -12.50 -7.02 7.07
N ARG A 81 -12.85 -8.30 7.14
CA ARG A 81 -12.87 -9.09 8.38
C ARG A 81 -11.61 -9.91 8.53
N ALA A 82 -11.23 -10.15 9.77
CA ALA A 82 -10.17 -11.06 10.16
C ALA A 82 -10.68 -11.95 11.33
N ASP A 83 -11.04 -13.18 11.01
CA ASP A 83 -11.57 -14.14 11.97
C ASP A 83 -10.43 -15.06 12.44
N LEU A 84 -10.23 -15.17 13.77
CA LEU A 84 -9.20 -16.05 14.34
C LEU A 84 -9.61 -17.52 14.19
N LYS A 85 -8.74 -18.33 13.57
CA LYS A 85 -8.90 -19.78 13.40
C LYS A 85 -7.60 -20.49 13.79
N GLY A 86 -7.56 -20.97 15.03
CA GLY A 86 -6.37 -21.62 15.58
C GLY A 86 -5.20 -20.64 15.72
N ASP A 87 -4.13 -20.88 14.98
CA ASP A 87 -2.88 -20.12 15.00
C ASP A 87 -2.80 -19.04 13.91
N ARG A 88 -3.91 -18.75 13.23
CA ARG A 88 -3.97 -17.77 12.12
C ARG A 88 -5.25 -16.96 12.09
N TYR A 89 -5.19 -15.80 11.49
CA TYR A 89 -6.35 -15.02 11.10
C TYR A 89 -6.71 -15.33 9.65
N VAL A 90 -7.99 -15.46 9.36
CA VAL A 90 -8.53 -15.61 8.00
C VAL A 90 -9.19 -14.30 7.61
N LEU A 91 -8.59 -13.62 6.63
CA LEU A 91 -9.05 -12.34 6.13
C LEU A 91 -10.00 -12.54 4.96
N ASN A 92 -11.15 -11.85 4.99
CA ASN A 92 -12.15 -11.86 3.92
C ASN A 92 -12.67 -10.46 3.61
N GLY A 93 -12.57 -10.04 2.35
CA GLY A 93 -13.01 -8.75 1.84
C GLY A 93 -12.07 -8.13 0.83
N SER A 94 -12.09 -6.80 0.71
CA SER A 94 -11.27 -6.09 -0.27
C SER A 94 -10.78 -4.75 0.23
N LYS A 95 -9.69 -4.27 -0.37
CA LYS A 95 -9.17 -2.91 -0.22
C LYS A 95 -9.17 -2.21 -1.58
N MET A 96 -9.18 -0.89 -1.59
CA MET A 96 -9.28 -0.10 -2.81
C MET A 96 -8.35 1.11 -2.76
N TRP A 97 -7.84 1.48 -3.93
CA TRP A 97 -6.92 2.61 -4.14
C TRP A 97 -5.59 2.48 -3.38
N ILE A 98 -5.03 1.28 -3.35
CA ILE A 98 -3.80 1.02 -2.62
C ILE A 98 -2.60 1.31 -3.50
N THR A 99 -1.85 2.35 -3.15
CA THR A 99 -0.56 2.69 -3.78
C THR A 99 0.41 1.53 -3.57
N ASN A 100 1.13 1.15 -4.62
CA ASN A 100 2.04 0.02 -4.65
C ASN A 100 1.41 -1.36 -4.32
N GLY A 101 0.09 -1.42 -4.06
CA GLY A 101 -0.56 -2.62 -3.53
C GLY A 101 -0.40 -3.89 -4.37
N GLY A 102 -0.23 -3.74 -5.69
CA GLY A 102 0.02 -4.86 -6.59
C GLY A 102 1.48 -5.25 -6.76
N ASP A 103 2.39 -4.39 -6.37
CA ASP A 103 3.84 -4.54 -6.53
C ASP A 103 4.51 -4.85 -5.18
N ALA A 104 3.85 -4.51 -4.07
CA ALA A 104 4.36 -4.66 -2.72
C ALA A 104 4.69 -6.12 -2.36
N ASP A 105 5.85 -6.31 -1.72
CA ASP A 105 6.26 -7.57 -1.11
C ASP A 105 5.69 -7.72 0.30
N THR A 106 5.50 -6.59 0.99
CA THR A 106 5.00 -6.52 2.37
C THR A 106 3.95 -5.43 2.49
N LEU A 107 2.78 -5.76 3.02
CA LEU A 107 1.67 -4.83 3.20
C LEU A 107 1.29 -4.70 4.69
N VAL A 108 0.98 -3.49 5.13
CA VAL A 108 0.26 -3.26 6.39
C VAL A 108 -1.23 -3.18 6.06
N VAL A 109 -1.99 -4.18 6.47
CA VAL A 109 -3.42 -4.34 6.15
C VAL A 109 -4.26 -4.14 7.41
N TYR A 110 -5.23 -3.24 7.37
CA TYR A 110 -6.17 -3.03 8.48
C TYR A 110 -7.45 -3.83 8.25
N ALA A 111 -7.88 -4.59 9.25
CA ALA A 111 -9.11 -5.39 9.21
C ALA A 111 -9.87 -5.37 10.53
N LYS A 112 -11.13 -5.77 10.51
CA LYS A 112 -11.98 -5.93 11.69
C LYS A 112 -11.81 -7.31 12.30
N THR A 113 -11.23 -7.37 13.49
CA THR A 113 -11.24 -8.57 14.35
C THR A 113 -12.46 -8.63 15.26
N ASP A 114 -13.04 -7.46 15.59
CA ASP A 114 -14.33 -7.32 16.28
C ASP A 114 -15.16 -6.19 15.65
N PRO A 115 -16.09 -6.51 14.74
CA PRO A 115 -16.93 -5.49 14.10
C PRO A 115 -17.81 -4.69 15.08
N ALA A 116 -18.17 -5.28 16.24
CA ALA A 116 -19.03 -4.62 17.22
C ALA A 116 -18.28 -3.57 18.07
N ALA A 117 -16.96 -3.68 18.17
CA ALA A 117 -16.14 -2.80 19.02
C ALA A 117 -15.76 -1.46 18.33
N GLY A 118 -16.30 -1.15 17.12
CA GLY A 118 -16.03 0.09 16.42
C GLY A 118 -14.54 0.27 16.11
N ALA A 119 -13.94 1.40 16.53
CA ALA A 119 -12.52 1.69 16.32
C ALA A 119 -11.59 0.71 17.08
N ARG A 120 -12.01 0.22 18.24
CA ARG A 120 -11.24 -0.75 19.03
C ARG A 120 -11.27 -2.17 18.45
N GLY A 121 -12.15 -2.43 17.49
CA GLY A 121 -12.23 -3.69 16.78
C GLY A 121 -11.32 -3.79 15.55
N MET A 122 -10.53 -2.75 15.28
CA MET A 122 -9.54 -2.74 14.20
C MET A 122 -8.22 -3.36 14.65
N THR A 123 -7.62 -4.15 13.77
CA THR A 123 -6.28 -4.74 13.95
C THR A 123 -5.47 -4.52 12.68
N ALA A 124 -4.18 -4.24 12.83
CA ALA A 124 -3.24 -4.15 11.72
C ALA A 124 -2.51 -5.50 11.57
N PHE A 125 -2.32 -5.92 10.33
CA PHE A 125 -1.66 -7.18 9.96
C PHE A 125 -0.54 -6.92 8.97
N ILE A 126 0.57 -7.64 9.11
CA ILE A 126 1.60 -7.72 8.08
C ILE A 126 1.21 -8.85 7.14
N VAL A 127 0.91 -8.51 5.89
CA VAL A 127 0.57 -9.46 4.83
C VAL A 127 1.70 -9.51 3.81
N GLU A 128 2.16 -10.71 3.46
CA GLU A 128 3.19 -10.92 2.46
C GLU A 128 2.54 -11.30 1.11
N LYS A 129 3.15 -10.86 0.02
CA LYS A 129 2.69 -11.09 -1.36
C LYS A 129 2.33 -12.55 -1.69
N GLY A 130 3.01 -13.51 -1.04
CA GLY A 130 2.82 -14.95 -1.28
C GLY A 130 1.74 -15.62 -0.43
N PHE A 131 1.02 -14.89 0.42
CA PHE A 131 0.00 -15.52 1.27
C PHE A 131 -1.17 -16.07 0.46
N ALA A 132 -1.56 -17.32 0.79
CA ALA A 132 -2.72 -17.95 0.16
C ALA A 132 -3.99 -17.12 0.40
N GLY A 133 -4.81 -16.96 -0.65
CA GLY A 133 -6.03 -16.16 -0.58
C GLY A 133 -5.83 -14.64 -0.75
N PHE A 134 -4.57 -14.15 -0.86
CA PHE A 134 -4.29 -12.76 -1.21
C PHE A 134 -4.13 -12.63 -2.73
N SER A 135 -4.80 -11.63 -3.32
CA SER A 135 -4.66 -11.30 -4.74
C SER A 135 -4.85 -9.80 -5.00
N LYS A 136 -4.31 -9.35 -6.14
CA LYS A 136 -4.47 -7.99 -6.66
C LYS A 136 -5.40 -7.99 -7.88
N GLY A 137 -6.13 -6.89 -8.09
CA GLY A 137 -6.84 -6.64 -9.32
C GLY A 137 -5.95 -5.99 -10.39
N GLN A 138 -6.59 -5.47 -11.42
CA GLN A 138 -5.90 -4.72 -12.46
C GLN A 138 -5.43 -3.36 -11.92
N HIS A 139 -4.29 -2.89 -12.42
CA HIS A 139 -3.82 -1.53 -12.21
C HIS A 139 -4.92 -0.53 -12.61
N LEU A 140 -5.17 0.46 -11.74
CA LEU A 140 -6.18 1.49 -12.01
C LEU A 140 -5.63 2.52 -13.00
N ASP A 141 -6.32 2.70 -14.14
CA ASP A 141 -6.03 3.81 -15.05
C ASP A 141 -6.53 5.12 -14.43
N LYS A 142 -5.59 6.00 -14.09
CA LYS A 142 -5.88 7.28 -13.43
C LYS A 142 -5.79 8.44 -14.41
N LEU A 143 -6.55 9.50 -14.17
CA LEU A 143 -6.50 10.71 -14.97
C LEU A 143 -5.14 11.43 -14.85
N GLY A 144 -4.53 11.40 -13.67
CA GLY A 144 -3.20 11.94 -13.36
C GLY A 144 -2.42 11.02 -12.41
N MET A 145 -1.19 11.40 -12.04
CA MET A 145 -0.31 10.61 -11.17
C MET A 145 -0.10 9.17 -11.70
N ARG A 146 0.12 9.03 -13.00
CA ARG A 146 0.19 7.71 -13.67
C ARG A 146 1.45 6.92 -13.31
N GLY A 147 2.54 7.59 -12.93
CA GLY A 147 3.75 6.96 -12.42
C GLY A 147 3.57 6.27 -11.06
N SER A 148 2.56 6.66 -10.26
CA SER A 148 2.22 5.99 -8.99
C SER A 148 1.24 4.86 -9.24
N ASN A 149 1.66 3.62 -9.08
CA ASN A 149 0.82 2.44 -9.27
C ASN A 149 -0.25 2.31 -8.18
N THR A 150 -1.50 2.06 -8.57
CA THR A 150 -2.63 1.98 -7.64
C THR A 150 -3.50 0.76 -7.99
N TYR A 151 -3.85 -0.05 -6.97
CA TYR A 151 -4.55 -1.31 -7.16
C TYR A 151 -5.71 -1.51 -6.20
N PRO A 152 -6.76 -2.26 -6.61
CA PRO A 152 -7.64 -2.96 -5.69
C PRO A 152 -6.96 -4.24 -5.21
N LEU A 153 -7.20 -4.61 -3.94
CA LEU A 153 -6.69 -5.83 -3.33
C LEU A 153 -7.87 -6.69 -2.85
N PHE A 154 -7.71 -7.99 -2.95
CA PHE A 154 -8.73 -8.98 -2.58
C PHE A 154 -8.15 -9.99 -1.60
N PHE A 155 -8.96 -10.33 -0.61
CA PHE A 155 -8.67 -11.32 0.43
C PHE A 155 -9.84 -12.33 0.41
N ASP A 156 -9.55 -13.55 0.02
CA ASP A 156 -10.50 -14.66 -0.08
C ASP A 156 -9.95 -15.83 0.72
N ASP A 157 -10.45 -15.98 1.94
CA ASP A 157 -9.88 -16.87 2.95
C ASP A 157 -8.36 -16.70 3.11
N CYS A 158 -7.88 -15.45 3.09
CA CYS A 158 -6.46 -15.16 3.19
C CYS A 158 -5.93 -15.47 4.59
N GLU A 159 -5.04 -16.47 4.66
CA GLU A 159 -4.48 -16.95 5.91
C GLU A 159 -3.25 -16.12 6.33
N VAL A 160 -3.37 -15.45 7.47
CA VAL A 160 -2.30 -14.62 8.06
C VAL A 160 -1.94 -15.18 9.44
N PRO A 161 -0.68 -15.59 9.67
CA PRO A 161 -0.23 -16.09 10.97
C PRO A 161 -0.47 -15.08 12.10
N VAL A 162 -0.75 -15.56 13.32
CA VAL A 162 -0.99 -14.67 14.48
C VAL A 162 0.23 -13.81 14.82
N GLU A 163 1.43 -14.28 14.54
CA GLU A 163 2.66 -13.53 14.72
C GLU A 163 2.79 -12.32 13.78
N ASN A 164 1.98 -12.26 12.73
CA ASN A 164 1.92 -11.13 11.80
C ASN A 164 0.94 -10.02 12.24
N VAL A 165 0.35 -10.13 13.43
CA VAL A 165 -0.40 -9.01 14.03
C VAL A 165 0.59 -7.90 14.41
N LEU A 166 0.37 -6.70 13.86
CA LEU A 166 1.20 -5.53 14.11
C LEU A 166 0.62 -4.68 15.26
N GLY A 167 1.39 -4.47 16.30
CA GLY A 167 1.03 -3.59 17.43
C GLY A 167 0.00 -4.15 18.41
N GLY A 168 -0.56 -5.35 18.13
CA GLY A 168 -1.52 -6.06 18.99
C GLY A 168 -2.96 -6.05 18.45
N VAL A 169 -3.74 -7.03 18.89
CA VAL A 169 -5.15 -7.17 18.51
C VAL A 169 -5.96 -5.99 19.06
N GLY A 170 -6.84 -5.41 18.23
CA GLY A 170 -7.65 -4.25 18.58
C GLY A 170 -6.89 -2.93 18.65
N ALA A 171 -5.59 -2.93 18.36
CA ALA A 171 -4.75 -1.74 18.40
C ALA A 171 -4.61 -1.03 17.02
N GLY A 172 -5.38 -1.45 16.02
CA GLY A 172 -5.25 -0.95 14.65
C GLY A 172 -5.36 0.57 14.53
N THR A 173 -6.27 1.21 15.25
CA THR A 173 -6.39 2.68 15.26
C THR A 173 -5.12 3.35 15.80
N ARG A 174 -4.52 2.80 16.86
CA ARG A 174 -3.25 3.33 17.41
C ARG A 174 -2.11 3.16 16.41
N VAL A 175 -2.03 2.01 15.77
CA VAL A 175 -1.03 1.74 14.71
C VAL A 175 -1.19 2.75 13.59
N LEU A 176 -2.41 2.96 13.11
CA LEU A 176 -2.73 3.91 12.04
C LEU A 176 -2.28 5.33 12.37
N MET A 177 -2.52 5.79 13.59
CA MET A 177 -2.21 7.16 14.02
C MET A 177 -0.72 7.36 14.38
N SER A 178 0.10 6.33 14.28
CA SER A 178 1.52 6.37 14.64
C SER A 178 2.47 6.45 13.43
N GLY A 179 1.93 6.33 12.21
CA GLY A 179 2.69 6.41 10.96
C GLY A 179 3.04 7.82 10.53
#